data_a3d42746abfdadfe3289e7da73a2c1ad
#
_entry.id   a3d42746abfdadfe3289e7da73a2c1ad
#
_cell.length_a   1.000
_cell.length_b   1.000
_cell.length_c   1.000
_cell.angle_alpha   90.00
_cell.angle_beta   90.00
_cell.angle_gamma   90.00
#
_symmetry.space_group_name_H-M   'P 1'
#
loop_
_entity.id
_entity.type
_entity.pdbx_description
1 polymer ?
#
loop_
_entity_poly.entity_id
_entity_poly.type
_entity_poly.pdbx_seq_one_letter_code
_entity_poly.pdbx_strand_id
1 'polypeptide(L)'
;METKKQILKMPFGLPPLSAAEAVLTAPVDCGPGLADDTAGETPTDSALVLAAPVTEEEFCAYCSALATPEYRLLWNREIENNRFVLFETGETQLYLAYTPCNRRMTVVHDRSTNARMPDNDLPFAGAELYQYSLEYSMDNSNGEKAMNCGMMYILRFPDGSLFVIDGGHRNQSWREPLEGVWRFLRGLSGGERVRVRAWFLTHAHGDHNYMVGRLMEQYHDWLDIDCFLFNYPAVAVNPRRYDTESTSYFKAMAAKYCPAAGIVKIHSGAAFRLFGCLFEVLYTQEDLPDDDGVYRVNDFNDTSAVLKVTAGKHTVLFPADICQKAEARICAMYSAATLHCDFVQAAHHLINRLSDFYRAVSATYVLAPQSAETVKISERHATNLGDAVCATDADHVLFAGHDTWKINFASDGHGLELTPLPHYDRMQSVSGGKT
;
A
#
# COMPACT_ATOMS: atom_id res chain seq x y z
N MET A 1 -40.94 -5.51 14.31
CA MET A 1 -41.27 -5.04 12.95
C MET A 1 -40.30 -5.72 12.01
N GLU A 2 -40.77 -6.69 11.21
CA GLU A 2 -39.94 -7.24 10.14
C GLU A 2 -39.75 -6.14 9.08
N THR A 3 -38.54 -5.62 8.97
CA THR A 3 -38.18 -4.70 7.89
C THR A 3 -38.34 -5.46 6.58
N LYS A 4 -39.21 -4.98 5.69
CA LYS A 4 -39.34 -5.57 4.35
C LYS A 4 -38.02 -5.43 3.63
N LYS A 5 -37.29 -6.54 3.47
CA LYS A 5 -36.09 -6.61 2.65
C LYS A 5 -36.43 -6.18 1.21
N GLN A 6 -35.76 -5.19 0.68
CA GLN A 6 -35.92 -4.75 -0.70
C GLN A 6 -34.99 -5.57 -1.59
N ILE A 7 -35.46 -5.97 -2.76
CA ILE A 7 -34.62 -6.55 -3.80
C ILE A 7 -33.88 -5.37 -4.47
N LEU A 8 -32.59 -5.24 -4.22
CA LEU A 8 -31.78 -4.16 -4.76
C LEU A 8 -31.16 -4.60 -6.08
N LYS A 9 -31.40 -3.82 -7.13
CA LYS A 9 -30.82 -4.07 -8.45
C LYS A 9 -29.34 -3.69 -8.41
N MET A 10 -28.48 -4.68 -8.57
CA MET A 10 -27.05 -4.46 -8.66
C MET A 10 -26.66 -3.92 -10.06
N PRO A 11 -25.61 -3.08 -10.17
CA PRO A 11 -25.10 -2.63 -11.47
C PRO A 11 -24.48 -3.77 -12.28
N PHE A 12 -24.22 -3.54 -13.55
CA PHE A 12 -23.47 -4.43 -14.47
C PHE A 12 -24.10 -5.83 -14.66
N GLY A 13 -25.41 -5.97 -14.52
CA GLY A 13 -26.06 -7.27 -14.68
C GLY A 13 -25.77 -8.27 -13.57
N LEU A 14 -25.13 -7.86 -12.49
CA LEU A 14 -24.89 -8.70 -11.32
C LEU A 14 -26.20 -9.19 -10.71
N PRO A 15 -26.24 -10.38 -10.09
CA PRO A 15 -27.43 -10.88 -9.40
C PRO A 15 -27.97 -9.86 -8.40
N PRO A 16 -29.28 -9.74 -8.26
CA PRO A 16 -29.87 -8.81 -7.29
C PRO A 16 -29.55 -9.23 -5.86
N LEU A 17 -29.26 -8.26 -5.00
CA LEU A 17 -29.06 -8.49 -3.58
C LEU A 17 -30.37 -8.29 -2.83
N SER A 18 -30.86 -9.34 -2.16
CA SER A 18 -32.20 -9.35 -1.51
C SER A 18 -32.17 -8.94 -0.04
N ALA A 19 -31.05 -8.59 0.51
CA ALA A 19 -30.83 -8.53 1.95
C ALA A 19 -30.48 -7.14 2.50
N ALA A 20 -29.92 -6.24 1.71
CA ALA A 20 -29.43 -4.97 2.19
C ALA A 20 -30.55 -3.93 2.35
N GLU A 21 -30.45 -3.11 3.38
CA GLU A 21 -31.32 -1.95 3.59
C GLU A 21 -30.82 -0.72 2.81
N ALA A 22 -29.50 -0.64 2.59
CA ALA A 22 -28.85 0.41 1.84
C ALA A 22 -27.80 -0.15 0.88
N VAL A 23 -27.72 0.44 -0.31
CA VAL A 23 -26.66 0.19 -1.28
C VAL A 23 -26.11 1.55 -1.72
N LEU A 24 -24.81 1.70 -1.56
CA LEU A 24 -24.06 2.83 -2.05
C LEU A 24 -23.23 2.41 -3.26
N THR A 25 -23.26 3.20 -4.32
CA THR A 25 -22.40 2.98 -5.51
C THR A 25 -21.46 4.16 -5.67
N ALA A 26 -20.20 3.86 -5.84
CA ALA A 26 -19.15 4.84 -6.08
C ALA A 26 -18.26 4.44 -7.27
N PRO A 27 -17.63 5.40 -7.96
CA PRO A 27 -16.68 5.10 -9.03
C PRO A 27 -15.41 4.44 -8.52
N VAL A 28 -14.72 3.72 -9.40
CA VAL A 28 -13.45 3.04 -9.16
C VAL A 28 -12.37 3.67 -10.02
N ASP A 29 -11.15 3.81 -9.49
CA ASP A 29 -10.00 4.24 -10.27
C ASP A 29 -9.63 3.18 -11.32
N CYS A 30 -9.46 3.61 -12.57
CA CYS A 30 -9.25 2.73 -13.73
C CYS A 30 -7.78 2.50 -14.07
N GLY A 31 -6.84 3.02 -13.29
CA GLY A 31 -5.40 2.79 -13.52
C GLY A 31 -4.80 3.59 -14.70
N PRO A 32 -3.52 3.35 -15.00
CA PRO A 32 -2.83 4.00 -16.13
C PRO A 32 -3.40 3.60 -17.48
N GLY A 33 -3.56 4.58 -18.37
CA GLY A 33 -3.95 4.35 -19.77
C GLY A 33 -5.45 4.14 -20.01
N LEU A 34 -6.27 4.06 -18.99
CA LEU A 34 -7.73 4.13 -19.09
C LEU A 34 -8.20 5.56 -18.82
N ALA A 35 -9.40 5.90 -19.35
CA ALA A 35 -9.93 7.25 -19.48
C ALA A 35 -9.48 8.25 -18.42
N ASP A 36 -9.12 9.43 -18.88
CA ASP A 36 -8.57 10.51 -18.06
C ASP A 36 -9.53 10.87 -16.91
N ASP A 37 -9.14 10.54 -15.69
CA ASP A 37 -9.85 10.96 -14.47
C ASP A 37 -9.97 12.49 -14.35
N THR A 38 -9.19 13.24 -15.14
CA THR A 38 -9.25 14.71 -15.20
C THR A 38 -10.54 15.24 -15.84
N ALA A 39 -11.21 14.44 -16.67
CA ALA A 39 -12.43 14.83 -17.38
C ALA A 39 -13.70 14.71 -16.52
N GLY A 40 -13.63 14.12 -15.33
CA GLY A 40 -14.79 13.96 -14.44
C GLY A 40 -15.83 12.94 -14.91
N GLU A 41 -15.56 12.23 -16.00
CA GLU A 41 -16.38 11.12 -16.46
C GLU A 41 -15.74 9.82 -15.96
N THR A 42 -16.37 9.19 -14.98
CA THR A 42 -16.02 7.85 -14.54
C THR A 42 -16.37 6.88 -15.66
N PRO A 43 -15.49 5.91 -15.98
CA PRO A 43 -15.89 4.80 -16.86
C PRO A 43 -17.19 4.20 -16.34
N THR A 44 -18.22 4.15 -17.19
CA THR A 44 -19.57 3.71 -16.80
C THR A 44 -19.65 2.24 -16.41
N ASP A 45 -18.54 1.52 -16.47
CA ASP A 45 -18.43 0.06 -16.36
C ASP A 45 -17.48 -0.42 -15.23
N SER A 46 -17.04 0.48 -14.34
CA SER A 46 -16.33 0.12 -13.11
C SER A 46 -16.96 0.82 -11.92
N ALA A 47 -17.24 0.07 -10.84
CA ALA A 47 -17.86 0.63 -9.65
C ALA A 47 -17.53 -0.16 -8.38
N LEU A 48 -17.56 0.56 -7.26
CA LEU A 48 -17.60 0.05 -5.90
C LEU A 48 -19.05 0.07 -5.43
N VAL A 49 -19.54 -1.03 -4.90
CA VAL A 49 -20.86 -1.14 -4.26
C VAL A 49 -20.68 -1.58 -2.82
N LEU A 50 -21.23 -0.81 -1.89
CA LEU A 50 -21.27 -1.11 -0.47
C LEU A 50 -22.71 -1.41 -0.07
N ALA A 51 -22.97 -2.57 0.52
CA ALA A 51 -24.29 -3.00 0.94
C ALA A 51 -24.30 -3.39 2.42
N ALA A 52 -25.24 -2.85 3.19
CA ALA A 52 -25.40 -3.15 4.61
C ALA A 52 -26.86 -2.95 5.05
N PRO A 53 -27.33 -3.65 6.10
CA PRO A 53 -26.67 -4.80 6.72
C PRO A 53 -26.83 -6.07 5.88
N VAL A 54 -25.79 -6.89 5.82
CA VAL A 54 -25.76 -8.21 5.16
C VAL A 54 -25.30 -9.24 6.19
N THR A 55 -25.87 -10.46 6.16
CA THR A 55 -25.36 -11.56 6.97
C THR A 55 -24.31 -12.37 6.21
N GLU A 56 -23.58 -13.21 6.92
CA GLU A 56 -22.60 -14.10 6.29
C GLU A 56 -23.27 -15.11 5.34
N GLU A 57 -24.42 -15.65 5.73
CA GLU A 57 -25.21 -16.58 4.92
C GLU A 57 -25.66 -15.92 3.60
N GLU A 58 -26.12 -14.67 3.67
CA GLU A 58 -26.53 -13.88 2.51
C GLU A 58 -25.34 -13.59 1.58
N PHE A 59 -24.16 -13.28 2.14
CA PHE A 59 -22.94 -13.14 1.37
C PHE A 59 -22.53 -14.45 0.69
N CYS A 60 -22.52 -15.57 1.42
CA CYS A 60 -22.19 -16.88 0.86
C CYS A 60 -23.18 -17.32 -0.23
N ALA A 61 -24.47 -17.05 -0.04
CA ALA A 61 -25.49 -17.31 -1.06
C ALA A 61 -25.27 -16.46 -2.32
N TYR A 62 -24.87 -15.20 -2.15
CA TYR A 62 -24.54 -14.31 -3.27
C TYR A 62 -23.31 -14.80 -4.04
N CYS A 63 -22.24 -15.17 -3.35
CA CYS A 63 -21.05 -15.76 -3.98
C CYS A 63 -21.39 -17.06 -4.73
N SER A 64 -22.26 -17.89 -4.16
CA SER A 64 -22.71 -19.12 -4.79
C SER A 64 -23.52 -18.87 -6.07
N ALA A 65 -24.33 -17.81 -6.10
CA ALA A 65 -25.07 -17.41 -7.31
C ALA A 65 -24.15 -16.91 -8.44
N LEU A 66 -22.96 -16.42 -8.09
CA LEU A 66 -21.92 -16.01 -9.06
C LEU A 66 -21.07 -17.19 -9.54
N ALA A 67 -21.10 -18.34 -8.86
CA ALA A 67 -20.30 -19.52 -9.25
C ALA A 67 -20.88 -20.19 -10.50
N THR A 68 -20.82 -19.52 -11.64
CA THR A 68 -21.27 -19.96 -12.96
C THR A 68 -20.05 -20.05 -13.92
N PRO A 69 -20.18 -20.70 -15.08
CA PRO A 69 -19.08 -20.72 -16.07
C PRO A 69 -18.62 -19.34 -16.54
N GLU A 70 -19.44 -18.31 -16.39
CA GLU A 70 -19.12 -16.93 -16.74
C GLU A 70 -18.12 -16.30 -15.76
N TYR A 71 -18.22 -16.67 -14.46
CA TYR A 71 -17.40 -16.13 -13.40
C TYR A 71 -16.41 -17.19 -12.91
N ARG A 72 -15.16 -17.06 -13.29
CA ARG A 72 -14.09 -17.95 -12.86
C ARG A 72 -13.53 -17.50 -11.52
N LEU A 73 -13.66 -18.33 -10.49
CA LEU A 73 -13.07 -18.08 -9.17
C LEU A 73 -11.53 -18.03 -9.32
N LEU A 74 -10.90 -16.92 -8.93
CA LEU A 74 -9.46 -16.78 -8.85
C LEU A 74 -8.93 -17.19 -7.48
N TRP A 75 -9.52 -16.64 -6.42
CA TRP A 75 -9.20 -17.02 -5.05
C TRP A 75 -10.36 -16.72 -4.10
N ASN A 76 -10.37 -17.43 -2.98
CA ASN A 76 -11.28 -17.25 -1.84
C ASN A 76 -10.45 -17.37 -0.58
N ARG A 77 -10.51 -16.36 0.30
CA ARG A 77 -9.76 -16.33 1.54
C ARG A 77 -10.66 -15.91 2.71
N GLU A 78 -10.34 -16.48 3.85
CA GLU A 78 -10.85 -16.10 5.14
C GLU A 78 -9.68 -15.65 6.03
N ILE A 79 -9.81 -14.46 6.62
CA ILE A 79 -8.88 -13.96 7.62
C ILE A 79 -9.72 -13.64 8.85
N GLU A 80 -9.58 -14.45 9.90
CA GLU A 80 -10.50 -14.48 11.04
C GLU A 80 -11.96 -14.71 10.54
N ASN A 81 -12.85 -13.76 10.79
CA ASN A 81 -14.25 -13.85 10.34
C ASN A 81 -14.54 -13.02 9.08
N ASN A 82 -13.51 -12.37 8.52
CA ASN A 82 -13.67 -11.62 7.28
C ASN A 82 -13.51 -12.56 6.08
N ARG A 83 -14.36 -12.40 5.07
CA ARG A 83 -14.35 -13.20 3.85
C ARG A 83 -14.06 -12.36 2.65
N PHE A 84 -13.19 -12.87 1.77
CA PHE A 84 -12.71 -12.17 0.59
C PHE A 84 -12.72 -13.13 -0.59
N VAL A 85 -13.30 -12.71 -1.71
CA VAL A 85 -13.45 -13.54 -2.91
C VAL A 85 -13.15 -12.71 -4.14
N LEU A 86 -12.36 -13.26 -5.07
CA LEU A 86 -12.12 -12.65 -6.37
C LEU A 86 -12.52 -13.60 -7.48
N PHE A 87 -13.39 -13.10 -8.35
CA PHE A 87 -13.74 -13.74 -9.62
C PHE A 87 -13.16 -12.96 -10.79
N GLU A 88 -13.05 -13.62 -11.92
CA GLU A 88 -12.73 -13.04 -13.22
C GLU A 88 -13.85 -13.37 -14.20
N THR A 89 -14.26 -12.38 -14.98
CA THR A 89 -15.24 -12.54 -16.07
C THR A 89 -14.81 -11.73 -17.28
N GLY A 90 -14.46 -12.41 -18.38
CA GLY A 90 -13.89 -11.74 -19.56
C GLY A 90 -12.65 -10.92 -19.19
N GLU A 91 -12.71 -9.60 -19.43
CA GLU A 91 -11.62 -8.65 -19.11
C GLU A 91 -11.84 -7.94 -17.76
N THR A 92 -12.76 -8.41 -16.93
CA THR A 92 -13.17 -7.75 -15.70
C THR A 92 -12.85 -8.62 -14.50
N GLN A 93 -12.45 -7.99 -13.40
CA GLN A 93 -12.39 -8.65 -12.10
C GLN A 93 -13.58 -8.22 -11.24
N LEU A 94 -14.11 -9.16 -10.47
CA LEU A 94 -15.17 -8.94 -9.52
C LEU A 94 -14.70 -9.36 -8.13
N TYR A 95 -14.34 -8.37 -7.33
CA TYR A 95 -13.97 -8.58 -5.94
C TYR A 95 -15.19 -8.45 -5.03
N LEU A 96 -15.30 -9.38 -4.07
CA LEU A 96 -16.32 -9.36 -3.03
C LEU A 96 -15.66 -9.52 -1.66
N ALA A 97 -16.14 -8.74 -0.69
CA ALA A 97 -15.75 -8.91 0.70
C ALA A 97 -16.96 -8.86 1.62
N TYR A 98 -16.88 -9.60 2.72
CA TYR A 98 -17.81 -9.51 3.84
C TYR A 98 -17.04 -9.25 5.12
N THR A 99 -17.44 -8.20 5.83
CA THR A 99 -16.86 -7.82 7.10
C THR A 99 -17.92 -7.79 8.20
N PRO A 100 -17.87 -8.74 9.15
CA PRO A 100 -18.93 -8.92 10.14
C PRO A 100 -19.01 -7.77 11.16
N CYS A 101 -17.90 -7.06 11.43
CA CYS A 101 -17.88 -5.98 12.40
C CYS A 101 -18.87 -4.84 12.11
N ASN A 102 -19.24 -4.64 10.85
CA ASN A 102 -20.29 -3.69 10.44
C ASN A 102 -21.33 -4.34 9.52
N ARG A 103 -21.32 -5.68 9.39
CA ARG A 103 -22.25 -6.44 8.55
C ARG A 103 -22.33 -5.91 7.12
N ARG A 104 -21.15 -5.56 6.56
CA ARG A 104 -21.04 -4.94 5.24
C ARG A 104 -20.54 -5.95 4.21
N MET A 105 -21.20 -5.97 3.07
CA MET A 105 -20.72 -6.57 1.84
C MET A 105 -20.17 -5.48 0.93
N THR A 106 -18.97 -5.70 0.45
CA THR A 106 -18.30 -4.86 -0.56
C THR A 106 -18.25 -5.62 -1.87
N VAL A 107 -18.59 -4.96 -2.97
CA VAL A 107 -18.46 -5.50 -4.33
C VAL A 107 -17.71 -4.48 -5.17
N VAL A 108 -16.60 -4.89 -5.81
CA VAL A 108 -15.86 -4.06 -6.76
C VAL A 108 -15.91 -4.73 -8.12
N HIS A 109 -16.49 -4.05 -9.08
CA HIS A 109 -16.43 -4.41 -10.49
C HIS A 109 -15.32 -3.58 -11.12
N ASP A 110 -14.21 -4.22 -11.53
CA ASP A 110 -12.99 -3.57 -11.96
C ASP A 110 -12.53 -4.03 -13.33
N ARG A 111 -12.20 -3.07 -14.20
CA ARG A 111 -11.60 -3.28 -15.52
C ARG A 111 -10.16 -2.74 -15.63
N SER A 112 -9.60 -2.25 -14.53
CA SER A 112 -8.24 -1.68 -14.53
C SER A 112 -7.14 -2.74 -14.46
N THR A 113 -7.44 -3.87 -13.84
CA THR A 113 -6.48 -4.98 -13.71
C THR A 113 -6.30 -5.68 -15.06
N ASN A 114 -5.08 -5.65 -15.59
CA ASN A 114 -4.70 -6.27 -16.86
C ASN A 114 -3.62 -7.36 -16.71
N ALA A 115 -3.24 -7.69 -15.49
CA ALA A 115 -2.25 -8.70 -15.16
C ALA A 115 -2.70 -9.52 -13.95
N ARG A 116 -2.01 -10.62 -13.71
CA ARG A 116 -2.18 -11.40 -12.49
C ARG A 116 -1.24 -10.91 -11.41
N MET A 117 -1.66 -11.15 -10.16
CA MET A 117 -0.78 -10.94 -9.00
C MET A 117 0.55 -11.66 -9.25
N PRO A 118 1.70 -11.01 -9.00
CA PRO A 118 2.99 -11.65 -9.12
C PRO A 118 3.08 -12.81 -8.12
N ASP A 119 3.44 -13.98 -8.58
CA ASP A 119 3.56 -15.15 -7.72
C ASP A 119 4.63 -16.09 -8.25
N ASN A 120 5.38 -16.71 -7.37
CA ASN A 120 6.27 -17.81 -7.70
C ASN A 120 6.37 -18.81 -6.53
N ASP A 121 6.44 -20.09 -6.84
CA ASP A 121 6.53 -21.19 -5.87
C ASP A 121 7.97 -21.47 -5.39
N LEU A 122 8.86 -20.49 -5.50
CA LEU A 122 10.24 -20.67 -5.04
C LEU A 122 10.29 -20.74 -3.51
N PRO A 123 11.14 -21.60 -2.94
CA PRO A 123 11.31 -21.67 -1.49
C PRO A 123 11.98 -20.40 -0.97
N PHE A 124 11.77 -20.10 0.31
CA PHE A 124 12.49 -19.04 0.97
C PHE A 124 14.00 -19.35 1.01
N ALA A 125 14.81 -18.44 0.51
CA ALA A 125 16.27 -18.55 0.44
C ALA A 125 16.98 -17.31 1.00
N GLY A 126 16.29 -16.57 1.88
CA GLY A 126 16.73 -15.29 2.42
C GLY A 126 16.14 -14.11 1.64
N ALA A 127 16.10 -12.95 2.30
CA ALA A 127 15.73 -11.67 1.72
C ALA A 127 16.37 -10.54 2.49
N GLU A 128 16.56 -9.40 1.86
CA GLU A 128 17.05 -8.20 2.50
C GLU A 128 16.01 -7.10 2.37
N LEU A 129 15.55 -6.55 3.50
CA LEU A 129 14.67 -5.38 3.53
C LEU A 129 15.51 -4.13 3.78
N TYR A 130 15.28 -3.12 2.98
CA TYR A 130 15.90 -1.81 3.14
C TYR A 130 14.83 -0.76 3.45
N GLN A 131 14.98 -0.06 4.57
CA GLN A 131 14.31 1.20 4.82
C GLN A 131 15.20 2.29 4.25
N TYR A 132 14.91 2.74 3.02
CA TYR A 132 15.75 3.72 2.34
C TYR A 132 15.57 5.12 2.93
N SER A 133 16.67 5.80 3.20
CA SER A 133 16.65 7.16 3.74
C SER A 133 16.39 8.18 2.62
N LEU A 134 15.17 8.73 2.58
CA LEU A 134 14.76 9.80 1.66
C LEU A 134 14.81 11.13 2.41
N GLU A 135 16.01 11.68 2.58
CA GLU A 135 16.16 12.97 3.24
C GLU A 135 15.70 14.12 2.33
N TYR A 136 14.90 15.01 2.88
CA TYR A 136 14.80 16.34 2.36
C TYR A 136 14.58 17.35 3.47
N SER A 137 15.20 18.54 3.35
CA SER A 137 15.06 19.59 4.34
C SER A 137 13.91 20.53 3.93
N MET A 138 12.92 20.70 4.80
CA MET A 138 11.96 21.81 4.70
C MET A 138 12.39 22.92 5.64
N ASP A 139 12.40 24.14 5.14
CA ASP A 139 12.37 25.31 6.02
C ASP A 139 10.93 25.50 6.47
N ASN A 140 10.65 25.26 7.76
CA ASN A 140 9.36 25.60 8.30
C ASN A 140 9.21 27.13 8.43
N SER A 141 7.99 27.60 8.66
CA SER A 141 7.69 29.04 8.80
C SER A 141 8.43 29.76 9.92
N ASN A 142 9.15 29.03 10.77
CA ASN A 142 9.95 29.55 11.89
C ASN A 142 11.46 29.53 11.61
N GLY A 143 11.90 29.15 10.39
CA GLY A 143 13.30 29.08 10.01
C GLY A 143 14.05 27.87 10.59
N GLU A 144 13.35 26.92 11.22
CA GLU A 144 13.91 25.66 11.66
C GLU A 144 13.93 24.67 10.50
N LYS A 145 15.07 24.02 10.30
CA LYS A 145 15.18 22.95 9.29
C LYS A 145 14.58 21.67 9.85
N ALA A 146 13.36 21.37 9.48
CA ALA A 146 12.80 20.05 9.71
C ALA A 146 13.21 19.12 8.55
N MET A 147 13.82 17.98 8.88
CA MET A 147 13.99 16.90 7.92
C MET A 147 12.71 16.09 7.87
N ASN A 148 12.06 16.07 6.71
CA ASN A 148 10.91 15.23 6.45
C ASN A 148 11.36 14.10 5.51
N CYS A 149 11.34 12.87 5.99
CA CYS A 149 11.73 11.72 5.21
C CYS A 149 10.52 11.19 4.46
N GLY A 150 10.63 11.02 3.15
CA GLY A 150 9.66 10.26 2.37
C GLY A 150 9.68 8.78 2.75
N MET A 151 8.79 7.99 2.16
CA MET A 151 8.77 6.55 2.36
C MET A 151 9.23 5.80 1.13
N MET A 152 10.19 4.89 1.33
CA MET A 152 10.60 3.89 0.34
C MET A 152 11.17 2.68 1.05
N TYR A 153 10.56 1.52 0.83
CA TYR A 153 11.05 0.25 1.33
C TYR A 153 11.35 -0.68 0.16
N ILE A 154 12.44 -1.43 0.24
CA ILE A 154 12.89 -2.29 -0.85
C ILE A 154 13.22 -3.65 -0.28
N LEU A 155 12.51 -4.69 -0.75
CA LEU A 155 12.95 -6.08 -0.53
C LEU A 155 13.78 -6.50 -1.73
N ARG A 156 15.00 -6.96 -1.45
CA ARG A 156 15.89 -7.59 -2.42
C ARG A 156 15.84 -9.10 -2.26
N PHE A 157 15.58 -9.78 -3.35
CA PHE A 157 15.56 -11.25 -3.40
C PHE A 157 16.93 -11.83 -3.77
N PRO A 158 17.14 -13.15 -3.57
CA PRO A 158 18.42 -13.80 -3.85
C PRO A 158 18.90 -13.68 -5.30
N ASP A 159 18.00 -13.51 -6.27
CA ASP A 159 18.33 -13.31 -7.68
C ASP A 159 18.68 -11.86 -8.04
N GLY A 160 18.71 -10.97 -7.05
CA GLY A 160 18.94 -9.53 -7.24
C GLY A 160 17.72 -8.74 -7.70
N SER A 161 16.57 -9.37 -7.94
CA SER A 161 15.33 -8.66 -8.24
C SER A 161 14.73 -8.02 -6.98
N LEU A 162 13.89 -7.01 -7.18
CA LEU A 162 13.39 -6.15 -6.12
C LEU A 162 11.85 -6.21 -6.04
N PHE A 163 11.34 -6.05 -4.82
CA PHE A 163 9.97 -5.61 -4.55
C PHE A 163 10.06 -4.26 -3.86
N VAL A 164 9.41 -3.24 -4.42
CA VAL A 164 9.52 -1.86 -3.92
C VAL A 164 8.18 -1.39 -3.39
N ILE A 165 8.19 -0.76 -2.23
CA ILE A 165 7.02 -0.12 -1.62
C ILE A 165 7.26 1.38 -1.64
N ASP A 166 6.37 2.14 -2.30
CA ASP A 166 6.42 3.58 -2.50
C ASP A 166 7.72 4.09 -3.15
N GLY A 167 7.98 5.38 -3.15
CA GLY A 167 9.16 5.90 -3.84
C GLY A 167 9.57 7.33 -3.47
N GLY A 168 8.80 8.02 -2.63
CA GLY A 168 9.17 9.34 -2.12
C GLY A 168 8.59 10.54 -2.86
N HIS A 169 8.96 11.71 -2.38
CA HIS A 169 8.33 13.00 -2.62
C HIS A 169 8.86 13.73 -3.85
N ARG A 170 8.03 14.60 -4.41
CA ARG A 170 8.34 15.52 -5.50
C ARG A 170 9.64 16.33 -5.26
N ASN A 171 9.80 16.89 -4.06
CA ASN A 171 10.94 17.75 -3.75
C ASN A 171 12.27 16.99 -3.68
N GLN A 172 12.22 15.70 -3.39
CA GLN A 172 13.39 14.83 -3.39
C GLN A 172 13.94 14.60 -4.81
N SER A 173 13.11 14.76 -5.84
CA SER A 173 13.50 14.58 -7.23
C SER A 173 14.33 15.74 -7.83
N TRP A 174 14.44 16.89 -7.15
CA TRP A 174 15.08 18.09 -7.69
C TRP A 174 16.50 18.31 -7.19
N ARG A 175 16.95 17.59 -6.17
CA ARG A 175 18.27 17.75 -5.56
C ARG A 175 19.01 16.42 -5.50
N GLU A 176 19.49 15.90 -6.60
CA GLU A 176 20.25 14.65 -6.66
C GLU A 176 19.64 13.37 -6.01
N PRO A 177 18.61 13.42 -5.14
CA PRO A 177 18.03 12.21 -4.53
C PRO A 177 17.57 11.19 -5.57
N LEU A 178 17.07 11.66 -6.72
CA LEU A 178 16.66 10.77 -7.81
C LEU A 178 17.81 9.90 -8.31
N GLU A 179 18.98 10.49 -8.55
CA GLU A 179 20.18 9.75 -8.96
C GLU A 179 20.69 8.86 -7.82
N GLY A 180 20.63 9.32 -6.57
CA GLY A 180 20.97 8.53 -5.39
C GLY A 180 20.09 7.29 -5.27
N VAL A 181 18.77 7.44 -5.37
CA VAL A 181 17.83 6.32 -5.39
C VAL A 181 18.14 5.36 -6.54
N TRP A 182 18.34 5.89 -7.75
CA TRP A 182 18.70 5.07 -8.90
C TRP A 182 19.96 4.25 -8.70
N ARG A 183 21.05 4.88 -8.23
CA ARG A 183 22.32 4.20 -7.94
C ARG A 183 22.15 3.13 -6.88
N PHE A 184 21.34 3.39 -5.87
CA PHE A 184 21.06 2.43 -4.82
C PHE A 184 20.31 1.21 -5.38
N LEU A 185 19.20 1.39 -6.10
CA LEU A 185 18.46 0.32 -6.76
C LEU A 185 19.35 -0.51 -7.69
N ARG A 186 20.18 0.15 -8.48
CA ARG A 186 21.13 -0.50 -9.39
C ARG A 186 22.19 -1.30 -8.62
N GLY A 187 22.70 -0.75 -7.53
CA GLY A 187 23.63 -1.45 -6.63
C GLY A 187 23.02 -2.71 -6.04
N LEU A 188 21.77 -2.65 -5.63
CA LEU A 188 21.04 -3.82 -5.10
C LEU A 188 20.83 -4.89 -6.16
N SER A 189 20.49 -4.50 -7.38
CA SER A 189 20.25 -5.44 -8.48
C SER A 189 21.51 -6.15 -8.95
N GLY A 190 22.69 -5.55 -8.74
CA GLY A 190 23.99 -6.13 -9.12
C GLY A 190 24.22 -6.25 -10.64
N GLY A 191 23.36 -5.66 -11.47
CA GLY A 191 23.41 -5.72 -12.92
C GLY A 191 23.30 -4.36 -13.61
N GLU A 192 23.31 -4.37 -14.94
CA GLU A 192 23.07 -3.14 -15.70
C GLU A 192 21.62 -2.68 -15.62
N ARG A 193 20.69 -3.63 -15.56
CA ARG A 193 19.25 -3.38 -15.46
C ARG A 193 18.75 -3.65 -14.06
N VAL A 194 17.86 -2.79 -13.60
CA VAL A 194 17.12 -2.96 -12.33
C VAL A 194 15.84 -3.69 -12.62
N ARG A 195 15.66 -4.88 -12.06
CA ARG A 195 14.44 -5.64 -12.20
C ARG A 195 13.56 -5.52 -10.95
N VAL A 196 12.40 -4.92 -11.11
CA VAL A 196 11.37 -4.79 -10.07
C VAL A 196 10.24 -5.79 -10.36
N ARG A 197 10.11 -6.82 -9.51
CA ARG A 197 9.05 -7.83 -9.61
C ARG A 197 7.67 -7.24 -9.39
N ALA A 198 7.57 -6.31 -8.46
CA ALA A 198 6.39 -5.50 -8.27
C ALA A 198 6.76 -4.18 -7.61
N TRP A 199 6.09 -3.11 -8.03
CA TRP A 199 6.10 -1.83 -7.36
C TRP A 199 4.76 -1.63 -6.66
N PHE A 200 4.77 -1.73 -5.34
CA PHE A 200 3.59 -1.58 -4.50
C PHE A 200 3.45 -0.11 -4.10
N LEU A 201 2.32 0.51 -4.43
CA LEU A 201 2.04 1.90 -4.10
C LEU A 201 0.87 1.94 -3.11
N THR A 202 1.14 2.45 -1.93
CA THR A 202 0.24 2.35 -0.79
C THR A 202 -1.00 3.21 -0.94
N HIS A 203 -0.84 4.48 -1.34
CA HIS A 203 -1.95 5.43 -1.51
C HIS A 203 -1.59 6.57 -2.48
N ALA A 204 -2.56 7.44 -2.77
CA ALA A 204 -2.49 8.42 -3.85
C ALA A 204 -1.82 9.76 -3.47
N HIS A 205 -0.85 9.78 -2.54
CA HIS A 205 -0.10 10.99 -2.19
C HIS A 205 1.22 11.11 -2.94
N GLY A 206 1.62 12.36 -3.17
CA GLY A 206 2.80 12.68 -3.95
C GLY A 206 4.13 12.31 -3.31
N ASP A 207 4.19 12.21 -1.99
CA ASP A 207 5.36 11.77 -1.24
C ASP A 207 5.54 10.23 -1.22
N HIS A 208 4.65 9.51 -1.88
CA HIS A 208 4.72 8.07 -2.09
C HIS A 208 4.89 7.69 -3.56
N ASN A 209 4.29 8.43 -4.49
CA ASN A 209 4.24 8.01 -5.89
C ASN A 209 4.96 8.93 -6.90
N TYR A 210 5.24 10.20 -6.56
CA TYR A 210 5.76 11.15 -7.54
C TYR A 210 7.15 10.77 -8.04
N MET A 211 8.08 10.39 -7.15
CA MET A 211 9.44 10.02 -7.54
C MET A 211 9.45 8.74 -8.38
N VAL A 212 8.50 7.83 -8.20
CA VAL A 212 8.35 6.64 -9.06
C VAL A 212 8.16 7.06 -10.53
N GLY A 213 7.29 8.04 -10.77
CA GLY A 213 7.12 8.64 -12.09
C GLY A 213 8.43 9.22 -12.64
N ARG A 214 9.21 9.91 -11.80
CA ARG A 214 10.51 10.49 -12.19
C ARG A 214 11.56 9.43 -12.53
N LEU A 215 11.60 8.33 -11.77
CA LEU A 215 12.50 7.21 -12.05
C LEU A 215 12.18 6.57 -13.40
N MET A 216 10.90 6.35 -13.71
CA MET A 216 10.47 5.84 -15.01
C MET A 216 10.83 6.81 -16.13
N GLU A 217 10.54 8.11 -15.97
CA GLU A 217 10.86 9.12 -16.99
C GLU A 217 12.35 9.14 -17.32
N GLN A 218 13.23 9.03 -16.32
CA GLN A 218 14.67 9.22 -16.52
C GLN A 218 15.44 7.93 -16.79
N TYR A 219 14.98 6.78 -16.27
CA TYR A 219 15.77 5.54 -16.27
C TYR A 219 15.04 4.34 -16.90
N HIS A 220 13.95 4.55 -17.65
CA HIS A 220 13.15 3.46 -18.26
C HIS A 220 13.97 2.49 -19.11
N ASP A 221 15.05 2.94 -19.75
CA ASP A 221 15.91 2.07 -20.58
C ASP A 221 16.62 0.98 -19.76
N TRP A 222 16.77 1.19 -18.45
CA TRP A 222 17.46 0.27 -17.54
C TRP A 222 16.59 -0.22 -16.39
N LEU A 223 15.30 0.13 -16.40
CA LEU A 223 14.33 -0.21 -15.36
C LEU A 223 13.26 -1.14 -15.93
N ASP A 224 13.31 -2.41 -15.51
CA ASP A 224 12.31 -3.41 -15.86
C ASP A 224 11.33 -3.58 -14.70
N ILE A 225 10.06 -3.23 -14.90
CA ILE A 225 9.00 -3.38 -13.92
C ILE A 225 8.04 -4.46 -14.43
N ASP A 226 7.92 -5.57 -13.69
CA ASP A 226 7.01 -6.66 -14.06
C ASP A 226 5.55 -6.22 -13.83
N CYS A 227 5.23 -5.56 -12.70
CA CYS A 227 3.89 -5.00 -12.45
C CYS A 227 3.86 -3.87 -11.41
N PHE A 228 2.78 -3.08 -11.45
CA PHE A 228 2.39 -2.13 -10.42
C PHE A 228 1.21 -2.69 -9.62
N LEU A 229 1.30 -2.61 -8.29
CA LEU A 229 0.27 -3.04 -7.35
C LEU A 229 -0.25 -1.83 -6.60
N PHE A 230 -1.49 -1.43 -6.80
CA PHE A 230 -2.11 -0.30 -6.10
C PHE A 230 -3.64 -0.37 -6.14
N ASN A 231 -4.28 0.41 -5.26
CA ASN A 231 -5.73 0.57 -5.24
C ASN A 231 -6.08 2.00 -4.81
N TYR A 232 -6.02 2.90 -5.76
CA TYR A 232 -6.33 4.30 -5.51
C TYR A 232 -7.83 4.57 -5.60
N PRO A 233 -8.39 5.48 -4.78
CA PRO A 233 -9.75 5.94 -4.96
C PRO A 233 -9.87 6.77 -6.25
N ALA A 234 -11.02 6.69 -6.91
CA ALA A 234 -11.29 7.54 -8.05
C ALA A 234 -11.30 9.02 -7.65
N VAL A 235 -10.80 9.89 -8.53
CA VAL A 235 -10.79 11.36 -8.30
C VAL A 235 -12.17 11.90 -7.97
N ALA A 236 -13.24 11.35 -8.55
CA ALA A 236 -14.61 11.77 -8.34
C ALA A 236 -15.11 11.64 -6.90
N VAL A 237 -14.53 10.75 -6.08
CA VAL A 237 -14.91 10.57 -4.66
C VAL A 237 -14.12 11.47 -3.72
N ASN A 238 -13.14 12.23 -4.24
CA ASN A 238 -12.35 13.17 -3.46
C ASN A 238 -12.90 14.59 -3.60
N PRO A 239 -13.54 15.15 -2.56
CA PRO A 239 -14.13 16.50 -2.64
C PRO A 239 -13.07 17.62 -2.75
N ARG A 240 -11.83 17.36 -2.35
CA ARG A 240 -10.77 18.39 -2.33
C ARG A 240 -9.94 18.41 -3.61
N ARG A 241 -9.84 17.31 -4.35
CA ARG A 241 -9.10 17.17 -5.61
C ARG A 241 -7.62 17.61 -5.57
N TYR A 242 -7.03 17.77 -4.40
CA TYR A 242 -5.60 18.00 -4.30
C TYR A 242 -4.87 16.65 -4.30
N ASP A 243 -3.59 16.64 -4.61
CA ASP A 243 -2.73 15.46 -4.82
C ASP A 243 -3.03 14.60 -6.07
N THR A 244 -4.08 14.94 -6.84
CA THR A 244 -4.36 14.23 -8.09
C THR A 244 -3.26 14.44 -9.14
N GLU A 245 -2.54 15.57 -9.10
CA GLU A 245 -1.43 15.86 -10.03
C GLU A 245 -0.33 14.80 -9.98
N SER A 246 0.09 14.39 -8.77
CA SER A 246 1.15 13.39 -8.59
C SER A 246 0.72 12.02 -9.07
N THR A 247 -0.53 11.64 -8.79
CA THR A 247 -1.10 10.38 -9.24
C THR A 247 -1.28 10.34 -10.75
N SER A 248 -1.79 11.42 -11.35
CA SER A 248 -1.91 11.54 -12.80
C SER A 248 -0.54 11.51 -13.48
N TYR A 249 0.46 12.16 -12.90
CA TYR A 249 1.84 12.10 -13.40
C TYR A 249 2.40 10.69 -13.35
N PHE A 250 2.29 9.99 -12.20
CA PHE A 250 2.71 8.59 -12.08
C PHE A 250 2.07 7.72 -13.15
N LYS A 251 0.73 7.78 -13.29
CA LYS A 251 -0.02 7.00 -14.27
C LYS A 251 0.43 7.29 -15.71
N ALA A 252 0.62 8.57 -16.06
CA ALA A 252 1.10 8.97 -17.37
C ALA A 252 2.51 8.44 -17.66
N MET A 253 3.41 8.46 -16.68
CA MET A 253 4.78 7.94 -16.84
C MET A 253 4.78 6.41 -16.93
N ALA A 254 3.95 5.71 -16.15
CA ALA A 254 3.80 4.26 -16.26
C ALA A 254 3.29 3.84 -17.64
N ALA A 255 2.23 4.49 -18.14
CA ALA A 255 1.69 4.21 -19.46
C ALA A 255 2.69 4.50 -20.61
N LYS A 256 3.49 5.56 -20.47
CA LYS A 256 4.43 6.00 -21.49
C LYS A 256 5.71 5.17 -21.54
N TYR A 257 6.29 4.89 -20.39
CA TYR A 257 7.64 4.35 -20.28
C TYR A 257 7.70 2.87 -19.86
N CYS A 258 6.62 2.37 -19.24
CA CYS A 258 6.52 0.99 -18.80
C CYS A 258 5.23 0.32 -19.32
N PRO A 259 4.89 0.43 -20.64
CA PRO A 259 3.62 -0.05 -21.17
C PRO A 259 3.45 -1.58 -21.09
N ALA A 260 4.55 -2.31 -20.89
CA ALA A 260 4.55 -3.76 -20.72
C ALA A 260 4.35 -4.18 -19.25
N ALA A 261 4.45 -3.26 -18.30
CA ALA A 261 4.23 -3.56 -16.90
C ALA A 261 2.75 -3.87 -16.65
N GLY A 262 2.50 -4.95 -15.92
CA GLY A 262 1.15 -5.30 -15.51
C GLY A 262 0.56 -4.29 -14.53
N ILE A 263 -0.74 -4.09 -14.59
CA ILE A 263 -1.49 -3.33 -13.59
C ILE A 263 -2.37 -4.29 -12.82
N VAL A 264 -2.23 -4.31 -11.50
CA VAL A 264 -3.05 -5.14 -10.62
C VAL A 264 -3.64 -4.27 -9.53
N LYS A 265 -4.95 -4.14 -9.52
CA LYS A 265 -5.66 -3.55 -8.40
C LYS A 265 -5.65 -4.55 -7.24
N ILE A 266 -5.04 -4.14 -6.13
CA ILE A 266 -4.96 -4.95 -4.93
C ILE A 266 -6.21 -4.74 -4.08
N HIS A 267 -6.67 -5.83 -3.45
CA HIS A 267 -7.83 -5.83 -2.57
C HIS A 267 -7.48 -6.47 -1.23
N SER A 268 -8.21 -6.12 -0.19
CA SER A 268 -8.08 -6.78 1.12
C SER A 268 -8.32 -8.28 0.98
N GLY A 269 -7.54 -9.07 1.71
CA GLY A 269 -7.53 -10.53 1.59
C GLY A 269 -6.66 -11.06 0.46
N ALA A 270 -6.17 -10.24 -0.47
CA ALA A 270 -5.22 -10.69 -1.49
C ALA A 270 -3.90 -11.15 -0.86
N ALA A 271 -3.34 -12.22 -1.42
CA ALA A 271 -2.02 -12.70 -1.02
C ALA A 271 -1.28 -13.31 -2.20
N PHE A 272 0.04 -13.20 -2.17
CA PHE A 272 0.95 -13.78 -3.18
C PHE A 272 2.31 -14.11 -2.56
N ARG A 273 3.11 -14.89 -3.27
CA ARG A 273 4.45 -15.27 -2.83
C ARG A 273 5.50 -14.86 -3.85
N LEU A 274 6.60 -14.30 -3.35
CA LEU A 274 7.82 -14.08 -4.14
C LEU A 274 9.01 -14.62 -3.35
N PHE A 275 9.74 -15.55 -3.95
CA PHE A 275 10.92 -16.17 -3.35
C PHE A 275 10.69 -16.70 -1.92
N GLY A 276 9.52 -17.29 -1.68
CA GLY A 276 9.10 -17.81 -0.40
C GLY A 276 8.66 -16.77 0.64
N CYS A 277 8.83 -15.48 0.37
CA CYS A 277 8.19 -14.42 1.16
C CYS A 277 6.70 -14.40 0.85
N LEU A 278 5.86 -14.33 1.90
CA LEU A 278 4.41 -14.16 1.76
C LEU A 278 4.05 -12.69 1.94
N PHE A 279 3.26 -12.17 1.00
CA PHE A 279 2.71 -10.82 1.01
C PHE A 279 1.20 -10.91 1.19
N GLU A 280 0.64 -10.20 2.16
CA GLU A 280 -0.78 -10.20 2.50
C GLU A 280 -1.31 -8.78 2.62
N VAL A 281 -2.32 -8.45 1.82
CA VAL A 281 -3.02 -7.16 1.89
C VAL A 281 -4.13 -7.26 2.93
N LEU A 282 -4.01 -6.53 4.03
CA LEU A 282 -4.97 -6.57 5.12
C LEU A 282 -6.07 -5.52 5.00
N TYR A 283 -5.78 -4.38 4.36
CA TYR A 283 -6.70 -3.25 4.26
C TYR A 283 -6.46 -2.49 2.96
N THR A 284 -7.52 -1.99 2.37
CA THR A 284 -7.49 -1.06 1.22
C THR A 284 -8.61 -0.01 1.35
N GLN A 285 -8.61 0.96 0.44
CA GLN A 285 -9.60 2.02 0.41
C GLN A 285 -11.08 1.54 0.42
N GLU A 286 -11.33 0.33 -0.05
CA GLU A 286 -12.68 -0.26 -0.09
C GLU A 286 -13.22 -0.61 1.31
N ASP A 287 -12.33 -0.76 2.28
CA ASP A 287 -12.69 -1.01 3.68
C ASP A 287 -13.04 0.26 4.45
N LEU A 288 -12.69 1.43 3.90
CA LEU A 288 -12.97 2.71 4.55
C LEU A 288 -14.47 2.83 4.87
N PRO A 289 -14.83 3.24 6.10
CA PRO A 289 -16.23 3.46 6.44
C PRO A 289 -16.82 4.60 5.60
N ASP A 290 -18.06 4.41 5.16
CA ASP A 290 -18.85 5.49 4.61
C ASP A 290 -19.44 6.35 5.75
N ASP A 291 -19.38 7.66 5.57
CA ASP A 291 -20.05 8.60 6.46
C ASP A 291 -21.42 8.97 5.85
N ASP A 292 -22.47 8.84 6.61
CA ASP A 292 -23.83 9.26 6.21
C ASP A 292 -24.38 8.58 4.92
N GLY A 293 -23.97 7.36 4.62
CA GLY A 293 -24.39 6.63 3.42
C GLY A 293 -23.80 7.18 2.12
N VAL A 294 -22.69 7.92 2.19
CA VAL A 294 -21.94 8.41 1.03
C VAL A 294 -20.49 8.00 1.16
N TYR A 295 -19.97 7.24 0.20
CA TYR A 295 -18.54 6.95 0.12
C TYR A 295 -17.77 8.20 -0.29
N ARG A 296 -16.95 8.71 0.61
CA ARG A 296 -16.08 9.89 0.38
C ARG A 296 -14.70 9.64 0.94
N VAL A 297 -13.71 10.01 0.17
CA VAL A 297 -12.33 10.05 0.62
C VAL A 297 -11.99 11.49 1.00
N ASN A 298 -11.98 11.77 2.29
CA ASN A 298 -11.64 13.09 2.82
C ASN A 298 -10.13 13.26 3.02
N ASP A 299 -9.43 12.16 3.24
CA ASP A 299 -7.99 12.09 3.40
C ASP A 299 -7.49 10.81 2.71
N PHE A 300 -6.59 10.95 1.76
CA PHE A 300 -6.02 9.81 1.04
C PHE A 300 -5.17 8.91 1.95
N ASN A 301 -4.68 9.43 3.07
CA ASN A 301 -3.97 8.63 4.05
C ASN A 301 -4.83 7.48 4.60
N ASP A 302 -6.11 7.73 4.88
CA ASP A 302 -7.04 6.67 5.31
C ASP A 302 -7.32 5.60 4.24
N THR A 303 -6.89 5.84 3.00
CA THR A 303 -6.99 4.86 1.89
C THR A 303 -5.74 4.00 1.71
N SER A 304 -4.74 4.19 2.54
CA SER A 304 -3.47 3.46 2.49
C SER A 304 -3.69 1.95 2.53
N ALA A 305 -3.13 1.25 1.55
CA ALA A 305 -3.13 -0.21 1.58
C ALA A 305 -2.16 -0.71 2.64
N VAL A 306 -2.65 -1.53 3.56
CA VAL A 306 -1.86 -2.14 4.63
C VAL A 306 -1.33 -3.49 4.17
N LEU A 307 -0.01 -3.61 4.12
CA LEU A 307 0.69 -4.79 3.66
C LEU A 307 1.43 -5.48 4.82
N LYS A 308 1.19 -6.78 5.00
CA LYS A 308 1.98 -7.64 5.89
C LYS A 308 2.88 -8.54 5.05
N VAL A 309 4.16 -8.56 5.38
CA VAL A 309 5.16 -9.40 4.70
C VAL A 309 5.73 -10.40 5.71
N THR A 310 5.74 -11.68 5.33
CA THR A 310 6.41 -12.74 6.10
C THR A 310 7.63 -13.22 5.32
N ALA A 311 8.82 -13.10 5.91
CA ALA A 311 10.10 -13.51 5.36
C ALA A 311 10.74 -14.55 6.32
N GLY A 312 10.70 -15.83 5.96
CA GLY A 312 11.05 -16.90 6.87
C GLY A 312 10.11 -16.93 8.09
N LYS A 313 10.62 -16.68 9.29
CA LYS A 313 9.83 -16.56 10.53
C LYS A 313 9.51 -15.11 10.91
N HIS A 314 10.10 -14.16 10.23
CA HIS A 314 9.99 -12.76 10.55
C HIS A 314 8.84 -12.10 9.80
N THR A 315 8.17 -11.18 10.47
CA THR A 315 7.02 -10.47 9.94
C THR A 315 7.23 -8.96 9.98
N VAL A 316 6.84 -8.28 8.91
CA VAL A 316 6.89 -6.83 8.78
C VAL A 316 5.51 -6.33 8.40
N LEU A 317 5.00 -5.32 9.12
CA LEU A 317 3.73 -4.67 8.81
C LEU A 317 3.99 -3.25 8.32
N PHE A 318 3.46 -2.95 7.14
CA PHE A 318 3.51 -1.64 6.49
C PHE A 318 2.10 -1.03 6.46
N PRO A 319 1.72 -0.21 7.45
CA PRO A 319 0.45 0.50 7.46
C PRO A 319 0.45 1.74 6.56
N ALA A 320 1.58 2.12 5.97
CA ALA A 320 1.76 3.35 5.22
C ALA A 320 1.32 4.58 6.04
N ASP A 321 0.39 5.37 5.53
CA ASP A 321 -0.02 6.63 6.16
C ASP A 321 -1.40 6.58 6.80
N ILE A 322 -1.88 5.39 7.20
CA ILE A 322 -3.20 5.27 7.84
C ILE A 322 -3.40 6.33 8.93
N CYS A 323 -4.62 6.83 8.99
CA CYS A 323 -5.10 7.75 10.02
C CYS A 323 -6.14 7.07 10.91
N GLN A 324 -6.81 7.84 11.76
CA GLN A 324 -7.69 7.32 12.80
C GLN A 324 -8.90 6.53 12.26
N LYS A 325 -9.44 6.89 11.09
CA LYS A 325 -10.55 6.13 10.49
C LYS A 325 -10.11 4.74 10.06
N ALA A 326 -8.96 4.66 9.38
CA ALA A 326 -8.37 3.38 8.98
C ALA A 326 -7.95 2.56 10.21
N GLU A 327 -7.33 3.18 11.23
CA GLU A 327 -7.02 2.52 12.51
C GLU A 327 -8.24 1.85 13.12
N ALA A 328 -9.30 2.62 13.33
CA ALA A 328 -10.54 2.10 13.93
C ALA A 328 -11.12 0.93 13.12
N ARG A 329 -11.04 1.03 11.79
CA ARG A 329 -11.54 -0.01 10.90
C ARG A 329 -10.69 -1.27 10.95
N ILE A 330 -9.37 -1.14 10.89
CA ILE A 330 -8.42 -2.26 10.95
C ILE A 330 -8.54 -2.99 12.29
N CYS A 331 -8.59 -2.26 13.40
CA CYS A 331 -8.76 -2.84 14.74
C CYS A 331 -10.13 -3.49 14.94
N ALA A 332 -11.16 -3.10 14.18
CA ALA A 332 -12.46 -3.77 14.19
C ALA A 332 -12.49 -5.02 13.30
N MET A 333 -11.67 -5.07 12.23
CA MET A 333 -11.59 -6.21 11.32
C MET A 333 -10.69 -7.33 11.85
N TYR A 334 -9.61 -6.98 12.56
CA TYR A 334 -8.56 -7.93 12.92
C TYR A 334 -8.20 -7.87 14.39
N SER A 335 -7.96 -9.02 14.97
CA SER A 335 -7.43 -9.15 16.32
C SER A 335 -5.91 -8.89 16.36
N ALA A 336 -5.37 -8.77 17.58
CA ALA A 336 -3.94 -8.68 17.79
C ALA A 336 -3.17 -9.88 17.21
N ALA A 337 -3.77 -11.07 17.13
CA ALA A 337 -3.12 -12.25 16.57
C ALA A 337 -2.81 -12.08 15.07
N THR A 338 -3.69 -11.45 14.31
CA THR A 338 -3.46 -11.14 12.90
C THR A 338 -2.52 -9.95 12.71
N LEU A 339 -2.64 -8.91 13.55
CA LEU A 339 -1.88 -7.68 13.40
C LEU A 339 -0.44 -7.77 13.95
N HIS A 340 -0.18 -8.65 14.92
CA HIS A 340 1.14 -8.80 15.52
C HIS A 340 2.24 -9.05 14.47
N CYS A 341 3.39 -8.38 14.64
CA CYS A 341 4.56 -8.53 13.78
C CYS A 341 5.85 -8.22 14.52
N ASP A 342 7.00 -8.62 13.95
CA ASP A 342 8.32 -8.29 14.50
C ASP A 342 8.71 -6.85 14.22
N PHE A 343 8.35 -6.35 13.02
CA PHE A 343 8.66 -5.00 12.56
C PHE A 343 7.39 -4.28 12.15
N VAL A 344 7.20 -3.05 12.61
CA VAL A 344 6.13 -2.16 12.12
C VAL A 344 6.73 -0.89 11.55
N GLN A 345 6.31 -0.50 10.36
CA GLN A 345 6.56 0.84 9.85
C GLN A 345 5.70 1.82 10.67
N ALA A 346 6.31 2.85 11.22
CA ALA A 346 5.57 3.89 11.92
C ALA A 346 4.74 4.72 10.91
N ALA A 347 3.43 4.71 11.10
CA ALA A 347 2.48 5.26 10.14
C ALA A 347 2.64 6.77 9.96
N HIS A 348 2.36 7.23 8.73
CA HIS A 348 2.24 8.63 8.34
C HIS A 348 3.39 9.50 8.86
N HIS A 349 4.62 9.07 8.61
CA HIS A 349 5.85 9.78 9.01
C HIS A 349 5.86 10.21 10.50
N LEU A 350 5.23 9.44 11.38
CA LEU A 350 5.00 9.77 12.79
C LEU A 350 4.11 11.02 13.00
N ILE A 351 3.20 11.32 12.09
CA ILE A 351 2.33 12.50 12.19
C ILE A 351 1.07 12.23 13.01
N ASN A 352 0.48 11.03 12.91
CA ASN A 352 -0.80 10.69 13.53
C ASN A 352 -0.64 9.74 14.73
N ARG A 353 -1.49 9.94 15.74
CA ARG A 353 -1.59 9.03 16.88
C ARG A 353 -2.47 7.85 16.51
N LEU A 354 -1.93 6.63 16.70
CA LEU A 354 -2.58 5.35 16.39
C LEU A 354 -2.35 4.36 17.54
N SER A 355 -2.72 4.77 18.76
CA SER A 355 -2.37 4.03 19.96
C SER A 355 -3.05 2.67 20.07
N ASP A 356 -4.26 2.51 19.54
CA ASP A 356 -4.96 1.21 19.56
C ASP A 356 -4.36 0.25 18.55
N PHE A 357 -4.00 0.75 17.37
CA PHE A 357 -3.32 -0.01 16.33
C PHE A 357 -1.95 -0.54 16.85
N TYR A 358 -1.08 0.34 17.35
CA TYR A 358 0.23 -0.08 17.81
C TYR A 358 0.16 -1.04 19.01
N ARG A 359 -0.82 -0.86 19.91
CA ARG A 359 -1.06 -1.82 21.00
C ARG A 359 -1.45 -3.19 20.47
N ALA A 360 -2.28 -3.26 19.42
CA ALA A 360 -2.65 -4.53 18.79
C ALA A 360 -1.48 -5.16 18.03
N VAL A 361 -0.68 -4.34 17.33
CA VAL A 361 0.49 -4.79 16.56
C VAL A 361 1.59 -5.31 17.47
N SER A 362 1.88 -4.64 18.57
CA SER A 362 2.87 -5.04 19.57
C SER A 362 4.22 -5.50 18.97
N ALA A 363 4.77 -4.69 18.06
CA ALA A 363 6.00 -5.01 17.34
C ALA A 363 7.24 -4.95 18.24
N THR A 364 8.27 -5.72 17.90
CA THR A 364 9.59 -5.66 18.53
C THR A 364 10.40 -4.47 18.01
N TYR A 365 10.31 -4.18 16.71
CA TYR A 365 11.07 -3.12 16.05
C TYR A 365 10.14 -2.11 15.40
N VAL A 366 10.49 -0.84 15.45
CA VAL A 366 9.80 0.26 14.77
C VAL A 366 10.67 0.79 13.64
N LEU A 367 10.19 0.70 12.41
CA LEU A 367 10.77 1.36 11.24
C LEU A 367 10.20 2.78 11.20
N ALA A 368 10.98 3.76 11.64
CA ALA A 368 10.55 5.15 11.68
C ALA A 368 10.93 5.87 10.38
N PRO A 369 9.96 6.19 9.47
CA PRO A 369 10.24 6.90 8.23
C PRO A 369 10.41 8.41 8.49
N GLN A 370 11.26 8.73 9.43
CA GLN A 370 11.57 10.09 9.88
C GLN A 370 12.95 10.12 10.54
N SER A 371 13.58 11.31 10.61
CA SER A 371 14.84 11.47 11.30
C SER A 371 14.68 11.57 12.82
N ALA A 372 15.68 11.08 13.56
CA ALA A 372 15.74 11.25 15.01
C ALA A 372 15.78 12.74 15.42
N GLU A 373 16.35 13.60 14.60
CA GLU A 373 16.41 15.05 14.81
C GLU A 373 15.02 15.67 14.74
N THR A 374 14.23 15.33 13.70
CA THR A 374 12.85 15.82 13.57
C THR A 374 12.01 15.41 14.78
N VAL A 375 12.17 14.18 15.24
CA VAL A 375 11.45 13.68 16.42
C VAL A 375 11.83 14.47 17.67
N LYS A 376 13.10 14.85 17.85
CA LYS A 376 13.57 15.63 18.99
C LYS A 376 13.01 17.06 19.04
N ILE A 377 12.80 17.68 17.88
CA ILE A 377 12.33 19.08 17.80
C ILE A 377 10.81 19.21 17.67
N SER A 378 10.11 18.11 17.42
CA SER A 378 8.66 18.11 17.19
C SER A 378 7.94 17.25 18.23
N GLU A 379 7.22 17.92 19.13
CA GLU A 379 6.40 17.25 20.15
C GLU A 379 5.40 16.27 19.52
N ARG A 380 4.83 16.62 18.40
CA ARG A 380 3.91 15.76 17.64
C ARG A 380 4.55 14.44 17.25
N HIS A 381 5.73 14.48 16.62
CA HIS A 381 6.45 13.27 16.20
C HIS A 381 6.94 12.47 17.42
N ALA A 382 7.42 13.12 18.45
CA ALA A 382 7.84 12.46 19.71
C ALA A 382 6.69 11.71 20.39
N THR A 383 5.51 12.33 20.45
CA THR A 383 4.30 11.70 21.02
C THR A 383 3.88 10.49 20.22
N ASN A 384 3.87 10.59 18.89
CA ASN A 384 3.46 9.50 18.02
C ASN A 384 4.48 8.36 18.01
N LEU A 385 5.76 8.67 18.11
CA LEU A 385 6.79 7.65 18.35
C LEU A 385 6.57 6.94 19.68
N GLY A 386 6.23 7.68 20.75
CA GLY A 386 5.90 7.09 22.04
C GLY A 386 4.74 6.09 21.96
N ASP A 387 3.71 6.39 21.17
CA ASP A 387 2.63 5.43 20.91
C ASP A 387 3.14 4.19 20.14
N ALA A 388 3.99 4.38 19.15
CA ALA A 388 4.53 3.27 18.33
C ALA A 388 5.48 2.35 19.13
N VAL A 389 6.20 2.88 20.09
CA VAL A 389 7.13 2.10 20.92
C VAL A 389 6.50 1.59 22.23
N CYS A 390 5.21 1.76 22.43
CA CYS A 390 4.54 1.35 23.67
C CYS A 390 4.69 -0.15 24.01
N ALA A 391 5.00 -0.97 23.02
CA ALA A 391 5.19 -2.41 23.13
C ALA A 391 6.64 -2.85 22.87
N THR A 392 7.58 -1.93 22.67
CA THR A 392 8.98 -2.23 22.37
C THR A 392 9.95 -1.33 23.14
N ASP A 393 11.22 -1.69 23.17
CA ASP A 393 12.28 -0.86 23.76
C ASP A 393 12.74 0.23 22.80
N ALA A 394 13.14 1.39 23.31
CA ALA A 394 13.59 2.53 22.50
C ALA A 394 14.79 2.20 21.61
N ASP A 395 15.64 1.25 22.01
CA ASP A 395 16.81 0.79 21.22
C ASP A 395 16.42 0.04 19.93
N HIS A 396 15.15 -0.35 19.81
CA HIS A 396 14.61 -1.03 18.63
C HIS A 396 13.95 -0.08 17.62
N VAL A 397 14.20 1.22 17.72
CA VAL A 397 13.69 2.20 16.73
C VAL A 397 14.76 2.47 15.66
N LEU A 398 14.41 2.17 14.42
CA LEU A 398 15.27 2.33 13.26
C LEU A 398 14.84 3.60 12.50
N PHE A 399 15.57 4.69 12.67
CA PHE A 399 15.26 5.98 12.04
C PHE A 399 15.83 6.06 10.62
N ALA A 400 15.02 6.50 9.65
CA ALA A 400 15.40 6.65 8.24
C ALA A 400 16.10 7.97 7.90
N GLY A 401 16.37 8.86 8.87
CA GLY A 401 16.81 10.21 8.56
C GLY A 401 18.28 10.36 8.15
N HIS A 402 19.18 9.51 8.64
CA HIS A 402 20.62 9.62 8.38
C HIS A 402 21.19 8.37 7.73
N ASP A 403 20.58 7.22 8.00
CA ASP A 403 21.05 5.94 7.51
C ASP A 403 19.91 5.20 6.81
N THR A 404 20.25 4.51 5.76
CA THR A 404 19.41 3.45 5.22
C THR A 404 19.62 2.22 6.09
N TRP A 405 18.53 1.66 6.62
CA TRP A 405 18.60 0.43 7.39
C TRP A 405 18.48 -0.78 6.49
N LYS A 406 19.42 -1.68 6.62
CA LYS A 406 19.38 -3.02 6.03
C LYS A 406 18.97 -4.03 7.10
N ILE A 407 17.92 -4.79 6.82
CA ILE A 407 17.41 -5.88 7.64
C ILE A 407 17.59 -7.16 6.82
N ASN A 408 18.50 -8.01 7.25
CA ASN A 408 18.80 -9.25 6.55
C ASN A 408 18.04 -10.42 7.22
N PHE A 409 17.14 -11.03 6.48
CA PHE A 409 16.44 -12.26 6.85
C PHE A 409 17.22 -13.45 6.28
N ALA A 410 17.91 -14.17 7.13
CA ALA A 410 18.78 -15.26 6.70
C ALA A 410 18.02 -16.39 6.00
N SER A 411 18.72 -17.11 5.13
CA SER A 411 18.17 -18.18 4.30
C SER A 411 17.63 -19.38 5.08
N ASP A 412 18.08 -19.57 6.33
CA ASP A 412 17.52 -20.57 7.26
C ASP A 412 16.15 -20.18 7.82
N GLY A 413 15.68 -18.94 7.50
CA GLY A 413 14.43 -18.38 7.95
C GLY A 413 14.40 -17.91 9.41
N HIS A 414 15.51 -18.02 10.15
CA HIS A 414 15.61 -17.73 11.59
C HIS A 414 16.54 -16.57 11.91
N GLY A 415 17.65 -16.46 11.18
CA GLY A 415 18.65 -15.42 11.43
C GLY A 415 18.16 -14.03 11.03
N LEU A 416 18.48 -13.05 11.87
CA LEU A 416 18.14 -11.63 11.70
C LEU A 416 19.39 -10.79 11.96
N GLU A 417 19.72 -9.92 11.03
CA GLU A 417 20.82 -8.95 11.18
C GLU A 417 20.35 -7.54 10.77
N LEU A 418 20.63 -6.56 11.62
CA LEU A 418 20.30 -5.16 11.41
C LEU A 418 21.57 -4.37 11.18
N THR A 419 21.69 -3.70 10.04
CA THR A 419 22.89 -2.94 9.66
C THR A 419 22.50 -1.54 9.20
N PRO A 420 22.97 -0.47 9.88
CA PRO A 420 22.87 0.89 9.34
C PRO A 420 23.86 1.04 8.20
N LEU A 421 23.39 1.53 7.06
CA LEU A 421 24.21 1.88 5.91
C LEU A 421 24.30 3.40 5.81
N PRO A 422 25.51 3.97 5.64
CA PRO A 422 25.65 5.40 5.45
C PRO A 422 24.77 5.88 4.29
N HIS A 423 24.13 7.03 4.47
CA HIS A 423 23.30 7.58 3.41
C HIS A 423 24.12 7.82 2.13
N TYR A 424 23.61 7.34 1.02
CA TYR A 424 24.32 7.35 -0.28
C TYR A 424 24.69 8.76 -0.75
N ASP A 425 23.88 9.78 -0.42
CA ASP A 425 24.09 11.17 -0.82
C ASP A 425 25.23 11.88 -0.06
N ARG A 426 25.59 11.41 1.14
CA ARG A 426 26.74 11.97 1.88
C ARG A 426 28.09 11.56 1.32
N MET A 427 28.15 10.45 0.62
CA MET A 427 29.42 9.99 0.02
C MET A 427 29.90 10.89 -1.14
N GLN A 428 29.00 11.70 -1.74
CA GLN A 428 29.36 12.61 -2.83
C GLN A 428 29.82 13.98 -2.36
N SER A 429 29.33 14.49 -1.22
CA SER A 429 29.79 15.77 -0.69
C SER A 429 31.26 15.76 -0.23
N VAL A 430 31.83 14.57 0.02
CA VAL A 430 33.21 14.38 0.43
C VAL A 430 34.14 14.20 -0.79
N SER A 431 33.63 13.70 -1.92
CA SER A 431 34.44 13.49 -3.12
C SER A 431 34.42 14.64 -4.13
N GLY A 432 33.46 15.60 -4.00
CA GLY A 432 33.32 16.77 -4.87
C GLY A 432 34.18 18.00 -4.50
N GLY A 433 34.99 17.90 -3.47
CA GLY A 433 35.85 18.97 -3.01
C GLY A 433 37.33 18.77 -3.37
N LYS A 434 37.64 18.56 -4.63
CA LYS A 434 39.01 18.79 -5.20
C LYS A 434 39.04 18.42 -6.69
N THR A 435 38.77 19.34 -7.53
CA THR A 435 39.63 19.69 -8.70
C THR A 435 39.28 21.09 -9.14
#